data_a1dd09bcf353507cfcbfd47d8b378cae
#
_entry.id   a1dd09bcf353507cfcbfd47d8b378cae
#
_cell.length_a   1.000
_cell.length_b   1.000
_cell.length_c   1.000
_cell.angle_alpha   90.00
_cell.angle_beta   90.00
_cell.angle_gamma   90.00
#
_symmetry.space_group_name_H-M   'P 1'
#
loop_
_entity.id
_entity.type
_entity.pdbx_description
1 polymer ?
#
loop_
_entity_poly.entity_id
_entity_poly.type
_entity_poly.pdbx_seq_one_letter_code
_entity_poly.pdbx_strand_id
1 'polypeptide(L)'
;MIKGKKVGLRPVEKEDLLILRDWRNISEFRKNFREVRELSLADQEVWFNNLQKTKHINFMFTIIDLTTQKPIGAAGLLYINWIIRSADFSFYIGDKEKYIAHDNVSKEAVKLLIDYGFKNLNLHKIWMELYEYDSKKINFFINEFNFKKDALLRDNCFEDGRYWDSIIISLLNKK
;
A
#
# COMPACT_ATOMS: atom_id res chain seq x y z
N MET A 1 -16.87 -2.58 -5.32
CA MET A 1 -16.13 -1.35 -4.95
C MET A 1 -16.51 -0.93 -3.54
N ILE A 2 -15.52 -0.71 -2.68
CA ILE A 2 -15.69 -0.09 -1.36
C ILE A 2 -15.71 1.41 -1.61
N LYS A 3 -16.83 2.08 -1.35
CA LYS A 3 -17.04 3.49 -1.72
C LYS A 3 -16.92 4.41 -0.51
N GLY A 4 -16.11 5.46 -0.65
CA GLY A 4 -16.10 6.64 0.19
C GLY A 4 -16.89 7.80 -0.41
N LYS A 5 -16.55 9.02 -0.01
CA LYS A 5 -17.16 10.25 -0.56
C LYS A 5 -16.47 10.73 -1.83
N LYS A 6 -15.13 10.68 -1.85
CA LYS A 6 -14.29 11.16 -2.95
C LYS A 6 -13.61 10.03 -3.70
N VAL A 7 -13.31 8.94 -3.02
CA VAL A 7 -12.59 7.80 -3.60
C VAL A 7 -13.31 6.48 -3.35
N GLY A 8 -13.00 5.50 -4.20
CA GLY A 8 -13.42 4.11 -4.05
C GLY A 8 -12.25 3.15 -4.21
N LEU A 9 -12.34 1.99 -3.57
CA LEU A 9 -11.40 0.89 -3.73
C LEU A 9 -12.06 -0.20 -4.56
N ARG A 10 -11.56 -0.42 -5.77
CA ARG A 10 -12.03 -1.45 -6.71
C ARG A 10 -10.95 -2.53 -6.81
N PRO A 11 -11.28 -3.82 -6.90
CA PRO A 11 -10.29 -4.83 -7.23
C PRO A 11 -9.47 -4.44 -8.46
N VAL A 12 -8.19 -4.80 -8.48
CA VAL A 12 -7.33 -4.57 -9.64
C VAL A 12 -7.83 -5.37 -10.82
N GLU A 13 -7.95 -4.72 -11.98
CA GLU A 13 -8.32 -5.32 -13.26
C GLU A 13 -7.14 -5.30 -14.23
N LYS A 14 -7.22 -6.08 -15.31
CA LYS A 14 -6.13 -6.14 -16.31
C LYS A 14 -5.82 -4.80 -16.97
N GLU A 15 -6.84 -3.97 -17.14
CA GLU A 15 -6.73 -2.63 -17.71
C GLU A 15 -5.91 -1.68 -16.86
N ASP A 16 -5.79 -1.97 -15.56
CA ASP A 16 -4.99 -1.16 -14.63
C ASP A 16 -3.48 -1.44 -14.75
N LEU A 17 -3.07 -2.59 -15.30
CA LEU A 17 -1.68 -3.07 -15.21
C LEU A 17 -0.68 -2.09 -15.81
N LEU A 18 -1.04 -1.44 -16.91
CA LEU A 18 -0.16 -0.48 -17.56
C LEU A 18 0.13 0.72 -16.66
N ILE A 19 -0.91 1.36 -16.13
CA ILE A 19 -0.74 2.53 -15.28
C ILE A 19 -0.10 2.18 -13.93
N LEU A 20 -0.41 1.01 -13.37
CA LEU A 20 0.21 0.54 -12.13
C LEU A 20 1.71 0.29 -12.32
N ARG A 21 2.13 -0.30 -13.47
CA ARG A 21 3.54 -0.45 -13.85
C ARG A 21 4.23 0.90 -13.95
N ASP A 22 3.63 1.83 -14.69
CA ASP A 22 4.22 3.13 -14.93
C ASP A 22 4.48 3.89 -13.62
N TRP A 23 3.52 3.87 -12.69
CA TRP A 23 3.71 4.45 -11.35
C TRP A 23 4.79 3.73 -10.54
N ARG A 24 4.85 2.39 -10.63
CA ARG A 24 5.86 1.60 -9.93
C ARG A 24 7.27 1.84 -10.45
N ASN A 25 7.41 2.23 -11.73
CA ASN A 25 8.69 2.52 -12.37
C ASN A 25 9.18 3.95 -12.17
N ILE A 26 8.37 4.85 -11.61
CA ILE A 26 8.85 6.17 -11.18
C ILE A 26 9.96 5.95 -10.16
N SER A 27 11.17 6.47 -10.43
CA SER A 27 12.36 6.23 -9.60
C SER A 27 12.14 6.61 -8.13
N GLU A 28 11.51 7.78 -7.90
CA GLU A 28 11.19 8.28 -6.56
C GLU A 28 10.18 7.38 -5.80
N PHE A 29 9.39 6.58 -6.52
CA PHE A 29 8.50 5.61 -5.90
C PHE A 29 9.21 4.29 -5.67
N ARG A 30 9.94 3.82 -6.71
CA ARG A 30 10.57 2.49 -6.76
C ARG A 30 11.50 2.24 -5.58
N LYS A 31 12.31 3.22 -5.21
CA LYS A 31 13.22 3.13 -4.05
C LYS A 31 12.51 2.81 -2.73
N ASN A 32 11.21 3.06 -2.62
CA ASN A 32 10.42 2.78 -1.42
C ASN A 32 9.68 1.44 -1.46
N PHE A 33 9.88 0.66 -2.53
CA PHE A 33 9.25 -0.66 -2.65
C PHE A 33 10.30 -1.76 -2.48
N ARG A 34 9.86 -2.94 -2.04
CA ARG A 34 10.72 -4.13 -1.94
C ARG A 34 11.22 -4.63 -3.29
N GLU A 35 10.48 -4.40 -4.37
CA GLU A 35 10.88 -4.70 -5.74
C GLU A 35 11.60 -3.48 -6.33
N VAL A 36 12.91 -3.59 -6.46
CA VAL A 36 13.79 -2.51 -6.91
C VAL A 36 13.99 -2.46 -8.43
N ARG A 37 13.60 -3.54 -9.16
CA ARG A 37 13.76 -3.60 -10.61
C ARG A 37 12.71 -2.72 -11.30
N GLU A 38 13.05 -2.23 -12.50
CA GLU A 38 12.04 -1.74 -13.42
C GLU A 38 11.18 -2.89 -13.90
N LEU A 39 9.87 -2.68 -13.88
CA LEU A 39 8.89 -3.68 -14.23
C LEU A 39 8.51 -3.56 -15.70
N SER A 40 8.56 -4.67 -16.42
CA SER A 40 7.93 -4.82 -17.72
C SER A 40 6.43 -5.06 -17.59
N LEU A 41 5.69 -4.95 -18.69
CA LEU A 41 4.28 -5.34 -18.69
C LEU A 41 4.12 -6.84 -18.39
N ALA A 42 5.03 -7.66 -18.86
CA ALA A 42 5.02 -9.10 -18.57
C ALA A 42 5.20 -9.39 -17.06
N ASP A 43 6.05 -8.64 -16.35
CA ASP A 43 6.18 -8.75 -14.90
C ASP A 43 4.85 -8.39 -14.19
N GLN A 44 4.15 -7.36 -14.66
CA GLN A 44 2.85 -7.00 -14.12
C GLN A 44 1.77 -8.04 -14.40
N GLU A 45 1.79 -8.68 -15.56
CA GLU A 45 0.87 -9.78 -15.87
C GLU A 45 1.13 -10.99 -14.98
N VAL A 46 2.41 -11.34 -14.76
CA VAL A 46 2.79 -12.42 -13.82
C VAL A 46 2.33 -12.07 -12.40
N TRP A 47 2.56 -10.83 -11.94
CA TRP A 47 2.09 -10.37 -10.66
C TRP A 47 0.56 -10.47 -10.53
N PHE A 48 -0.19 -10.01 -11.53
CA PHE A 48 -1.65 -10.08 -11.55
C PHE A 48 -2.17 -11.53 -11.49
N ASN A 49 -1.56 -12.42 -12.29
CA ASN A 49 -1.92 -13.83 -12.27
C ASN A 49 -1.65 -14.49 -10.91
N ASN A 50 -0.55 -14.11 -10.24
CA ASN A 50 -0.25 -14.57 -8.89
C ASN A 50 -1.23 -13.97 -7.86
N LEU A 51 -1.62 -12.72 -8.02
CA LEU A 51 -2.65 -12.10 -7.18
C LEU A 51 -3.98 -12.87 -7.26
N GLN A 52 -4.39 -13.30 -8.47
CA GLN A 52 -5.61 -14.10 -8.65
C GLN A 52 -5.53 -15.47 -7.93
N LYS A 53 -4.35 -16.11 -7.94
CA LYS A 53 -4.11 -17.39 -7.23
C LYS A 53 -4.09 -17.23 -5.72
N THR A 54 -3.68 -16.07 -5.22
CA THR A 54 -3.47 -15.79 -3.79
C THR A 54 -4.51 -14.83 -3.20
N LYS A 55 -5.64 -14.64 -3.88
CA LYS A 55 -6.71 -13.74 -3.47
C LYS A 55 -7.33 -14.02 -2.09
N HIS A 56 -7.03 -15.17 -1.49
CA HIS A 56 -7.46 -15.53 -0.14
C HIS A 56 -6.57 -14.92 0.96
N ILE A 57 -5.37 -14.41 0.60
CA ILE A 57 -4.44 -13.76 1.53
C ILE A 57 -3.91 -12.41 1.02
N ASN A 58 -4.21 -12.05 -0.23
CA ASN A 58 -3.75 -10.80 -0.84
C ASN A 58 -4.93 -10.07 -1.47
N PHE A 59 -5.30 -8.95 -0.87
CA PHE A 59 -6.38 -8.07 -1.32
C PHE A 59 -5.79 -6.77 -1.86
N MET A 60 -5.64 -6.67 -3.17
CA MET A 60 -5.17 -5.44 -3.83
C MET A 60 -6.32 -4.72 -4.52
N PHE A 61 -6.30 -3.41 -4.41
CA PHE A 61 -7.28 -2.51 -4.97
C PHE A 61 -6.61 -1.41 -5.78
N THR A 62 -7.25 -1.03 -6.86
CA THR A 62 -7.02 0.25 -7.52
C THR A 62 -7.85 1.31 -6.81
N ILE A 63 -7.22 2.42 -6.45
CA ILE A 63 -7.89 3.59 -5.88
C ILE A 63 -8.47 4.40 -7.04
N ILE A 64 -9.78 4.61 -7.00
CA ILE A 64 -10.53 5.34 -8.04
C ILE A 64 -10.99 6.69 -7.48
N ASP A 65 -10.72 7.77 -8.20
CA ASP A 65 -11.37 9.06 -7.96
C ASP A 65 -12.84 8.95 -8.43
N LEU A 66 -13.79 9.15 -7.53
CA LEU A 66 -15.21 8.98 -7.82
C LEU A 66 -15.79 10.11 -8.69
N THR A 67 -15.11 11.24 -8.80
CA THR A 67 -15.53 12.35 -9.67
C THR A 67 -15.15 12.08 -11.11
N THR A 68 -13.91 11.67 -11.34
CA THR A 68 -13.35 11.47 -12.69
C THR A 68 -13.48 10.02 -13.17
N GLN A 69 -13.78 9.08 -12.27
CA GLN A 69 -13.78 7.63 -12.49
C GLN A 69 -12.43 7.06 -12.95
N LYS A 70 -11.34 7.79 -12.71
CA LYS A 70 -9.99 7.39 -13.12
C LYS A 70 -9.21 6.75 -11.96
N PRO A 71 -8.33 5.79 -12.27
CA PRO A 71 -7.32 5.31 -11.32
C PRO A 71 -6.42 6.45 -10.85
N ILE A 72 -6.15 6.49 -9.55
CA ILE A 72 -5.26 7.49 -8.94
C ILE A 72 -4.17 6.88 -8.05
N GLY A 73 -4.20 5.59 -7.80
CA GLY A 73 -3.23 4.90 -6.97
C GLY A 73 -3.61 3.45 -6.72
N ALA A 74 -2.88 2.81 -5.82
CA ALA A 74 -3.16 1.45 -5.39
C ALA A 74 -3.02 1.30 -3.87
N ALA A 75 -3.81 0.37 -3.32
CA ALA A 75 -3.80 0.04 -1.90
C ALA A 75 -4.12 -1.44 -1.70
N GLY A 76 -3.60 -2.05 -0.63
CA GLY A 76 -3.84 -3.47 -0.37
C GLY A 76 -3.59 -3.90 1.06
N LEU A 77 -4.21 -5.02 1.40
CA LEU A 77 -3.93 -5.82 2.59
C LEU A 77 -3.34 -7.16 2.10
N LEU A 78 -2.06 -7.35 2.37
CA LEU A 78 -1.25 -8.42 1.79
C LEU A 78 -0.78 -9.39 2.86
N TYR A 79 -0.42 -10.59 2.42
CA TYR A 79 0.14 -11.62 3.30
C TYR A 79 -0.69 -11.86 4.56
N ILE A 80 -2.02 -11.88 4.41
CA ILE A 80 -2.93 -12.03 5.56
C ILE A 80 -2.65 -13.34 6.26
N ASN A 81 -2.30 -13.24 7.53
CA ASN A 81 -2.24 -14.38 8.44
C ASN A 81 -3.56 -14.46 9.21
N TRP A 82 -4.39 -15.42 8.86
CA TRP A 82 -5.73 -15.59 9.47
C TRP A 82 -5.69 -16.11 10.91
N ILE A 83 -4.59 -16.73 11.35
CA ILE A 83 -4.44 -17.22 12.72
C ILE A 83 -4.29 -16.06 13.68
N ILE A 84 -3.32 -15.17 13.43
CA ILE A 84 -3.08 -13.98 14.24
C ILE A 84 -3.86 -12.76 13.74
N ARG A 85 -4.60 -12.90 12.65
CA ARG A 85 -5.44 -11.87 12.01
C ARG A 85 -4.67 -10.58 11.74
N SER A 86 -3.55 -10.71 11.04
CA SER A 86 -2.69 -9.57 10.67
C SER A 86 -2.47 -9.49 9.17
N ALA A 87 -2.23 -8.27 8.67
CA ALA A 87 -1.94 -8.02 7.26
C ALA A 87 -0.86 -6.95 7.09
N ASP A 88 -0.05 -7.07 6.05
CA ASP A 88 0.83 -6.01 5.55
C ASP A 88 0.00 -4.99 4.73
N PHE A 89 0.19 -3.70 5.02
CA PHE A 89 -0.55 -2.62 4.38
C PHE A 89 0.27 -1.99 3.27
N SER A 90 -0.20 -2.11 2.04
CA SER A 90 0.38 -1.47 0.87
C SER A 90 -0.42 -0.24 0.47
N PHE A 91 0.24 0.87 0.15
CA PHE A 91 -0.43 2.11 -0.26
C PHE A 91 0.50 3.05 -1.01
N TYR A 92 0.02 3.62 -2.11
CA TYR A 92 0.60 4.79 -2.78
C TYR A 92 -0.42 5.50 -3.68
N ILE A 93 -0.20 6.80 -3.92
CA ILE A 93 -0.94 7.61 -4.89
C ILE A 93 -0.03 7.84 -6.09
N GLY A 94 -0.41 7.31 -7.25
CA GLY A 94 0.35 7.46 -8.50
C GLY A 94 0.00 8.74 -9.26
N ASP A 95 -1.25 9.21 -9.16
CA ASP A 95 -1.71 10.41 -9.87
C ASP A 95 -0.86 11.62 -9.50
N LYS A 96 -0.38 12.36 -10.52
CA LYS A 96 0.53 13.51 -10.40
C LYS A 96 1.78 13.21 -9.59
N GLU A 97 2.24 11.97 -9.63
CA GLU A 97 3.47 11.51 -8.96
C GLU A 97 3.55 11.86 -7.46
N LYS A 98 2.41 11.84 -6.79
CA LYS A 98 2.33 12.27 -5.38
C LYS A 98 3.00 11.31 -4.40
N TYR A 99 3.06 10.01 -4.72
CA TYR A 99 3.48 8.91 -3.84
C TYR A 99 2.64 8.85 -2.55
N ILE A 100 2.82 9.81 -1.67
CA ILE A 100 2.00 10.06 -0.48
C ILE A 100 1.61 11.53 -0.45
N ALA A 101 0.32 11.81 -0.29
CA ALA A 101 -0.20 13.16 -0.11
C ALA A 101 -0.95 13.26 1.21
N HIS A 102 -0.75 14.37 1.92
CA HIS A 102 -1.49 14.69 3.15
C HIS A 102 -2.87 15.31 2.85
N ASP A 103 -3.46 14.95 1.71
CA ASP A 103 -4.77 15.45 1.28
C ASP A 103 -5.92 14.52 1.72
N ASN A 104 -7.14 15.03 1.59
CA ASN A 104 -8.34 14.30 2.00
C ASN A 104 -8.60 13.04 1.15
N VAL A 105 -8.09 13.00 -0.07
CA VAL A 105 -8.23 11.85 -0.98
C VAL A 105 -7.40 10.68 -0.47
N SER A 106 -6.12 10.93 -0.18
CA SER A 106 -5.21 9.92 0.39
C SER A 106 -5.70 9.44 1.76
N LYS A 107 -6.11 10.36 2.62
CA LYS A 107 -6.63 10.02 3.96
C LYS A 107 -7.89 9.17 3.88
N GLU A 108 -8.80 9.49 2.97
CA GLU A 108 -10.03 8.73 2.80
C GLU A 108 -9.73 7.31 2.28
N ALA A 109 -8.84 7.16 1.29
CA ALA A 109 -8.47 5.86 0.74
C ALA A 109 -7.84 4.95 1.81
N VAL A 110 -6.91 5.48 2.62
CA VAL A 110 -6.30 4.75 3.74
C VAL A 110 -7.36 4.34 4.75
N LYS A 111 -8.25 5.28 5.14
CA LYS A 111 -9.31 4.99 6.11
C LYS A 111 -10.26 3.90 5.62
N LEU A 112 -10.66 3.92 4.35
CA LEU A 112 -11.52 2.89 3.77
C LEU A 112 -10.87 1.49 3.86
N LEU A 113 -9.57 1.39 3.58
CA LEU A 113 -8.87 0.11 3.64
C LEU A 113 -8.67 -0.39 5.07
N ILE A 114 -8.34 0.51 6.01
CA ILE A 114 -8.26 0.19 7.45
C ILE A 114 -9.62 -0.31 7.96
N ASP A 115 -10.69 0.43 7.66
CA ASP A 115 -12.05 0.06 8.06
C ASP A 115 -12.46 -1.29 7.46
N TYR A 116 -12.14 -1.55 6.21
CA TYR A 116 -12.36 -2.84 5.57
C TYR A 116 -11.61 -3.97 6.27
N GLY A 117 -10.33 -3.78 6.55
CA GLY A 117 -9.52 -4.76 7.28
C GLY A 117 -10.08 -5.09 8.65
N PHE A 118 -10.42 -4.08 9.43
CA PHE A 118 -10.88 -4.27 10.81
C PHE A 118 -12.34 -4.71 10.91
N LYS A 119 -13.24 -4.13 10.10
CA LYS A 119 -14.68 -4.36 10.24
C LYS A 119 -15.20 -5.53 9.41
N ASN A 120 -14.63 -5.75 8.21
CA ASN A 120 -15.10 -6.78 7.30
C ASN A 120 -14.24 -8.05 7.34
N LEU A 121 -12.90 -7.92 7.42
CA LEU A 121 -11.99 -9.07 7.49
C LEU A 121 -11.68 -9.49 8.94
N ASN A 122 -12.18 -8.75 9.94
CA ASN A 122 -11.94 -9.01 11.36
C ASN A 122 -10.44 -9.09 11.71
N LEU A 123 -9.59 -8.30 11.04
CA LEU A 123 -8.18 -8.25 11.37
C LEU A 123 -7.97 -7.67 12.78
N HIS A 124 -6.93 -8.11 13.45
CA HIS A 124 -6.50 -7.59 14.74
C HIS A 124 -5.39 -6.55 14.57
N LYS A 125 -4.50 -6.76 13.60
CA LYS A 125 -3.32 -5.92 13.36
C LYS A 125 -3.16 -5.62 11.88
N ILE A 126 -2.91 -4.36 11.57
CA ILE A 126 -2.45 -3.90 10.25
C ILE A 126 -1.05 -3.33 10.46
N TRP A 127 -0.07 -3.78 9.69
CA TRP A 127 1.32 -3.36 9.83
C TRP A 127 1.94 -3.04 8.48
N MET A 128 3.05 -2.33 8.48
CA MET A 128 3.87 -2.10 7.31
C MET A 128 5.34 -1.99 7.70
N GLU A 129 6.21 -2.39 6.80
CA GLU A 129 7.63 -2.12 6.84
C GLU A 129 7.94 -0.95 5.93
N LEU A 130 8.63 0.05 6.47
CA LEU A 130 9.04 1.27 5.77
C LEU A 130 10.52 1.50 5.97
N TYR A 131 11.22 1.94 4.93
CA TYR A 131 12.63 2.30 5.05
C TYR A 131 12.77 3.64 5.77
N GLU A 132 13.81 3.81 6.61
CA GLU A 132 13.95 5.00 7.45
C GLU A 132 14.01 6.32 6.66
N TYR A 133 14.48 6.28 5.42
CA TYR A 133 14.49 7.44 4.53
C TYR A 133 13.10 7.82 4.00
N ASP A 134 12.10 6.94 4.05
CA ASP A 134 10.71 7.25 3.67
C ASP A 134 9.97 8.00 4.80
N SER A 135 10.58 9.05 5.29
CA SER A 135 10.05 9.87 6.40
C SER A 135 8.66 10.43 6.09
N LYS A 136 8.37 10.73 4.83
CA LYS A 136 7.08 11.24 4.38
C LYS A 136 5.95 10.24 4.66
N LYS A 137 6.16 8.98 4.32
CA LYS A 137 5.16 7.93 4.53
C LYS A 137 5.07 7.54 6.00
N ILE A 138 6.21 7.42 6.69
CA ILE A 138 6.25 7.15 8.14
C ILE A 138 5.44 8.19 8.90
N ASN A 139 5.70 9.49 8.68
CA ASN A 139 5.00 10.58 9.34
C ASN A 139 3.51 10.61 8.99
N PHE A 140 3.15 10.32 7.74
CA PHE A 140 1.75 10.25 7.32
C PHE A 140 0.97 9.21 8.13
N PHE A 141 1.48 7.99 8.25
CA PHE A 141 0.76 6.94 8.97
C PHE A 141 0.78 7.12 10.50
N ILE A 142 1.88 7.59 11.06
CA ILE A 142 1.97 7.84 12.51
C ILE A 142 1.07 8.99 12.93
N ASN A 143 1.12 10.12 12.22
CA ASN A 143 0.43 11.34 12.65
C ASN A 143 -1.06 11.34 12.29
N GLU A 144 -1.43 10.77 11.13
CA GLU A 144 -2.82 10.83 10.66
C GLU A 144 -3.66 9.61 11.08
N PHE A 145 -3.01 8.45 11.30
CA PHE A 145 -3.71 7.19 11.58
C PHE A 145 -3.30 6.52 12.88
N ASN A 146 -2.44 7.17 13.68
CA ASN A 146 -1.98 6.66 14.97
C ASN A 146 -1.26 5.29 14.89
N PHE A 147 -0.59 4.99 13.77
CA PHE A 147 0.32 3.86 13.71
C PHE A 147 1.46 4.07 14.72
N LYS A 148 1.92 2.99 15.33
CA LYS A 148 3.01 3.01 16.29
C LYS A 148 4.20 2.20 15.78
N LYS A 149 5.41 2.62 16.16
CA LYS A 149 6.63 1.86 15.88
C LYS A 149 6.65 0.61 16.75
N ASP A 150 6.81 -0.55 16.11
CA ASP A 150 6.91 -1.84 16.76
C ASP A 150 8.36 -2.34 16.81
N ALA A 151 9.13 -2.09 15.73
CA ALA A 151 10.50 -2.60 15.61
C ALA A 151 11.36 -1.73 14.69
N LEU A 152 12.68 -1.87 14.86
CA LEU A 152 13.72 -1.38 13.96
C LEU A 152 14.54 -2.59 13.48
N LEU A 153 14.72 -2.71 12.17
CA LEU A 153 15.56 -3.74 11.55
C LEU A 153 16.80 -3.03 11.00
N ARG A 154 17.96 -3.33 11.56
CA ARG A 154 19.21 -2.68 11.17
C ARG A 154 19.71 -3.18 9.84
N ASP A 155 20.27 -2.27 9.01
CA ASP A 155 20.90 -2.57 7.72
C ASP A 155 20.01 -3.43 6.80
N ASN A 156 18.71 -3.15 6.77
CA ASN A 156 17.71 -4.00 6.12
C ASN A 156 17.34 -3.58 4.69
N CYS A 157 17.90 -2.48 4.21
CA CYS A 157 17.73 -2.01 2.84
C CYS A 157 19.04 -1.45 2.31
N PHE A 158 19.35 -1.70 1.03
CA PHE A 158 20.49 -1.08 0.36
C PHE A 158 19.98 -0.13 -0.73
N GLU A 159 20.27 1.17 -0.58
CA GLU A 159 19.87 2.23 -1.51
C GLU A 159 20.93 3.32 -1.54
N ASP A 160 21.22 3.87 -2.71
CA ASP A 160 22.21 4.93 -2.91
C ASP A 160 23.60 4.61 -2.33
N GLY A 161 24.04 3.34 -2.52
CA GLY A 161 25.39 2.89 -2.15
C GLY A 161 25.61 2.63 -0.66
N ARG A 162 24.56 2.64 0.17
CA ARG A 162 24.66 2.35 1.62
C ARG A 162 23.50 1.52 2.14
N TYR A 163 23.71 0.95 3.31
CA TYR A 163 22.64 0.28 4.06
C TYR A 163 21.82 1.29 4.87
N TRP A 164 20.53 0.97 5.00
CA TRP A 164 19.53 1.73 5.74
C TRP A 164 18.73 0.80 6.64
N ASP A 165 18.28 1.33 7.74
CA ASP A 165 17.36 0.62 8.60
C ASP A 165 15.94 0.59 8.00
N SER A 166 15.15 -0.41 8.36
CA SER A 166 13.72 -0.37 8.15
C SER A 166 12.96 -0.36 9.48
N ILE A 167 11.78 0.23 9.45
CA ILE A 167 10.94 0.44 10.62
C ILE A 167 9.64 -0.30 10.40
N ILE A 168 9.27 -1.16 11.35
CA ILE A 168 7.92 -1.75 11.39
C ILE A 168 7.01 -0.82 12.17
N ILE A 169 5.93 -0.39 11.53
CA ILE A 169 4.86 0.36 12.19
C ILE A 169 3.55 -0.42 12.10
N SER A 170 2.68 -0.28 13.08
CA SER A 170 1.40 -0.98 13.09
C SER A 170 0.27 -0.22 13.75
N LEU A 171 -0.94 -0.64 13.41
CA LEU A 171 -2.19 -0.23 14.01
C LEU A 171 -2.94 -1.46 14.53
N LEU A 172 -3.33 -1.44 15.79
CA LEU A 172 -4.12 -2.49 16.41
C LEU A 172 -5.61 -2.12 16.41
N ASN A 173 -6.45 -3.09 16.12
CA ASN A 173 -7.90 -2.98 16.30
C ASN A 173 -8.19 -3.00 17.81
N LYS A 174 -8.45 -1.84 18.38
CA LYS A 174 -8.92 -1.74 19.76
C LYS A 174 -10.43 -1.99 19.74
N LYS A 175 -10.82 -3.24 19.99
CA LYS A 175 -12.19 -3.58 20.36
C LYS A 175 -12.40 -3.38 21.84
#